data_317e931c4fbd6cc0c17fabc653422551
#
_entry.id   317e931c4fbd6cc0c17fabc653422551
#
_cell.length_a   1.000
_cell.length_b   1.000
_cell.length_c   1.000
_cell.angle_alpha   90.00
_cell.angle_beta   90.00
_cell.angle_gamma   90.00
#
_symmetry.space_group_name_H-M   'P 1'
#
loop_
_entity.id
_entity.type
_entity.pdbx_description
1 polymer ?
#
loop_
_entity_poly.entity_id
_entity_poly.type
_entity_poly.pdbx_seq_one_letter_code
_entity_poly.pdbx_strand_id
1 'polypeptide(L)'
;MLLCLVWLFVHDCLIIGGGVIGLSVAWELSRHGLSCAVLDQQALGQESSWAGAGMLPPGNPQQAETSEERLRSHSHVLWPEWSAALRDLTGVDNGFRRDSALELRFGGPAGELDDEVRRWLSTGVDCQPLTDTEARQLEPRLGPGITSAYLLPQHGQVRNPRHLKALQIACGRGGVALLPGTPVWEIVRQDGRVTHVETPAGRFSAGQYVVASGAWSERLLAPLGNAPWVRPLRGQMVLLSQLPCSLGRVINLGHRYLVPRGDGRVLVGSTEEDVGFDRRNTADGVLGLLELARQVVPALSGATLERTWAGLRPRSIDGLPYLGRLPGTDNLIVATGHHRAGLQLSPITAVVVGELIRGMTPRVNLHGFRPDRVGTD
;
A
#
# COMPACT_ATOMS: atom_id res chain seq x y z
N MET A 1 -14.64 31.93 -33.40
CA MET A 1 -13.66 32.27 -32.36
C MET A 1 -14.26 31.84 -31.03
N LEU A 2 -14.18 30.54 -30.69
CA LEU A 2 -14.62 30.01 -29.41
C LEU A 2 -13.55 30.35 -28.40
N LEU A 3 -13.84 31.25 -27.47
CA LEU A 3 -13.08 31.45 -26.25
C LEU A 3 -13.20 30.16 -25.43
N CYS A 4 -12.13 29.35 -25.44
CA CYS A 4 -11.93 28.33 -24.42
C CYS A 4 -11.86 29.04 -23.05
N LEU A 5 -12.94 29.00 -22.31
CA LEU A 5 -12.96 29.35 -20.88
C LEU A 5 -12.06 28.34 -20.17
N VAL A 6 -10.79 28.70 -20.00
CA VAL A 6 -9.88 28.01 -19.11
C VAL A 6 -10.41 28.26 -17.69
N TRP A 7 -11.17 27.31 -17.16
CA TRP A 7 -11.55 27.31 -15.75
C TRP A 7 -10.26 27.05 -14.94
N LEU A 8 -9.60 28.12 -14.50
CA LEU A 8 -8.55 28.06 -13.49
C LEU A 8 -9.19 27.69 -12.15
N PHE A 9 -9.46 26.42 -11.94
CA PHE A 9 -9.70 25.93 -10.59
C PHE A 9 -8.35 25.92 -9.86
N VAL A 10 -8.13 26.94 -9.04
CA VAL A 10 -6.97 26.98 -8.16
C VAL A 10 -7.34 26.19 -6.91
N HIS A 11 -6.83 24.96 -6.81
CA HIS A 11 -6.91 24.18 -5.59
C HIS A 11 -5.72 24.51 -4.68
N ASP A 12 -5.86 24.31 -3.36
CA ASP A 12 -4.72 24.39 -2.45
C ASP A 12 -3.71 23.29 -2.74
N CYS A 13 -4.20 22.09 -3.10
CA CYS A 13 -3.36 20.96 -3.44
C CYS A 13 -3.89 20.15 -4.64
N LEU A 14 -3.01 19.82 -5.58
CA LEU A 14 -3.26 18.89 -6.66
C LEU A 14 -2.47 17.59 -6.42
N ILE A 15 -3.18 16.47 -6.44
CA ILE A 15 -2.61 15.14 -6.21
C ILE A 15 -2.63 14.35 -7.51
N ILE A 16 -1.47 13.87 -7.95
CA ILE A 16 -1.28 13.09 -9.18
C ILE A 16 -1.14 11.62 -8.81
N GLY A 17 -2.19 10.84 -9.08
CA GLY A 17 -2.33 9.44 -8.73
C GLY A 17 -3.42 9.21 -7.68
N GLY A 18 -4.50 8.56 -8.11
CA GLY A 18 -5.68 8.21 -7.30
C GLY A 18 -5.60 6.81 -6.70
N GLY A 19 -4.40 6.33 -6.37
CA GLY A 19 -4.20 5.11 -5.58
C GLY A 19 -4.48 5.34 -4.09
N VAL A 20 -4.21 4.31 -3.25
CA VAL A 20 -4.45 4.39 -1.81
C VAL A 20 -3.70 5.56 -1.16
N ILE A 21 -2.49 5.86 -1.63
CA ILE A 21 -1.69 6.98 -1.09
C ILE A 21 -2.33 8.31 -1.44
N GLY A 22 -2.59 8.56 -2.72
CA GLY A 22 -3.18 9.84 -3.16
C GLY A 22 -4.57 10.10 -2.57
N LEU A 23 -5.43 9.08 -2.53
CA LEU A 23 -6.76 9.19 -1.91
C LEU A 23 -6.68 9.44 -0.40
N SER A 24 -5.74 8.78 0.30
CA SER A 24 -5.53 9.00 1.74
C SER A 24 -5.03 10.43 2.01
N VAL A 25 -4.09 10.93 1.19
CA VAL A 25 -3.59 12.31 1.28
C VAL A 25 -4.72 13.30 1.03
N ALA A 26 -5.51 13.09 -0.02
CA ALA A 26 -6.64 13.96 -0.36
C ALA A 26 -7.67 14.02 0.78
N TRP A 27 -8.01 12.86 1.35
CA TRP A 27 -8.94 12.80 2.48
C TRP A 27 -8.37 13.51 3.71
N GLU A 28 -7.11 13.29 4.04
CA GLU A 28 -6.46 13.96 5.18
C GLU A 28 -6.46 15.49 5.01
N LEU A 29 -6.10 15.98 3.83
CA LEU A 29 -6.09 17.41 3.54
C LEU A 29 -7.50 18.03 3.61
N SER A 30 -8.50 17.34 3.08
CA SER A 30 -9.90 17.81 3.14
C SER A 30 -10.43 17.90 4.58
N ARG A 31 -10.02 16.99 5.48
CA ARG A 31 -10.33 17.07 6.92
C ARG A 31 -9.74 18.31 7.60
N HIS A 32 -8.72 18.91 6.99
CA HIS A 32 -8.11 20.16 7.44
C HIS A 32 -8.57 21.39 6.65
N GLY A 33 -9.65 21.26 5.86
CA GLY A 33 -10.27 22.37 5.15
C GLY A 33 -9.54 22.81 3.88
N LEU A 34 -8.57 22.04 3.37
CA LEU A 34 -7.88 22.38 2.13
C LEU A 34 -8.68 21.86 0.93
N SER A 35 -8.78 22.69 -0.10
CA SER A 35 -9.36 22.32 -1.38
C SER A 35 -8.39 21.45 -2.18
N CYS A 36 -8.84 20.27 -2.61
CA CYS A 36 -7.97 19.31 -3.30
C CYS A 36 -8.59 18.80 -4.60
N ALA A 37 -7.72 18.48 -5.56
CA ALA A 37 -8.10 17.67 -6.72
C ALA A 37 -7.15 16.46 -6.83
N VAL A 38 -7.72 15.31 -7.23
CA VAL A 38 -6.97 14.07 -7.50
C VAL A 38 -7.13 13.72 -8.98
N LEU A 39 -6.03 13.68 -9.70
CA LEU A 39 -5.97 13.26 -11.10
C LEU A 39 -5.41 11.85 -11.20
N ASP A 40 -6.07 10.99 -11.98
CA ASP A 40 -5.56 9.66 -12.29
C ASP A 40 -5.76 9.35 -13.78
N GLN A 41 -4.80 8.66 -14.36
CA GLN A 41 -4.83 8.26 -15.78
C GLN A 41 -5.95 7.27 -16.11
N GLN A 42 -6.50 6.60 -15.11
CA GLN A 42 -7.58 5.61 -15.25
C GLN A 42 -8.59 5.73 -14.09
N ALA A 43 -9.41 4.71 -13.88
CA ALA A 43 -10.28 4.66 -12.72
C ALA A 43 -9.46 4.63 -11.41
N LEU A 44 -9.96 5.33 -10.38
CA LEU A 44 -9.26 5.47 -9.11
C LEU A 44 -9.06 4.12 -8.40
N GLY A 45 -7.89 3.93 -7.84
CA GLY A 45 -7.58 2.79 -6.99
C GLY A 45 -7.40 1.44 -7.71
N GLN A 46 -7.25 1.41 -9.03
CA GLN A 46 -7.27 0.15 -9.80
C GLN A 46 -5.93 -0.62 -9.83
N GLU A 47 -4.81 0.03 -9.60
CA GLU A 47 -3.49 -0.58 -9.75
C GLU A 47 -3.06 -1.38 -8.51
N SER A 48 -1.80 -1.27 -8.09
CA SER A 48 -1.27 -2.01 -6.93
C SER A 48 -2.10 -1.86 -5.65
N SER A 49 -2.81 -0.74 -5.52
CA SER A 49 -3.67 -0.49 -4.37
C SER A 49 -4.85 -1.45 -4.28
N TRP A 50 -5.48 -1.78 -5.41
CA TRP A 50 -6.55 -2.77 -5.49
C TRP A 50 -6.02 -4.19 -5.43
N ALA A 51 -4.89 -4.43 -6.09
CA ALA A 51 -4.32 -5.77 -6.28
C ALA A 51 -3.73 -6.38 -5.00
N GLY A 52 -3.39 -5.58 -4.01
CA GLY A 52 -2.72 -6.02 -2.80
C GLY A 52 -3.59 -6.88 -1.88
N ALA A 53 -2.93 -7.57 -0.93
CA ALA A 53 -3.59 -8.47 -0.01
C ALA A 53 -4.22 -7.79 1.22
N GLY A 54 -3.87 -6.55 1.50
CA GLY A 54 -4.43 -5.83 2.64
C GLY A 54 -3.91 -6.24 4.00
N MET A 55 -2.74 -6.84 4.06
CA MET A 55 -2.10 -7.21 5.32
C MET A 55 -1.56 -5.97 6.03
N LEU A 56 -1.70 -5.95 7.35
CA LEU A 56 -1.30 -4.87 8.24
C LEU A 56 -0.41 -5.44 9.36
N PRO A 57 0.87 -5.70 9.07
CA PRO A 57 1.82 -6.17 10.07
C PRO A 57 1.90 -5.22 11.27
N PRO A 58 2.15 -5.75 12.47
CA PRO A 58 2.27 -4.94 13.68
C PRO A 58 3.51 -4.04 13.68
N GLY A 59 3.55 -3.10 14.60
CA GLY A 59 4.70 -2.25 14.91
C GLY A 59 4.61 -1.75 16.34
N ASN A 60 5.76 -1.42 16.94
CA ASN A 60 5.85 -0.91 18.31
C ASN A 60 6.49 0.48 18.31
N PRO A 61 5.72 1.58 18.52
CA PRO A 61 6.25 2.94 18.46
C PRO A 61 7.24 3.26 19.61
N GLN A 62 7.17 2.55 20.74
CA GLN A 62 8.04 2.78 21.89
C GLN A 62 9.48 2.27 21.66
N GLN A 63 9.65 1.27 20.81
CA GLN A 63 10.92 0.61 20.55
C GLN A 63 11.41 0.72 19.11
N ALA A 64 10.71 1.47 18.27
CA ALA A 64 11.09 1.70 16.89
C ALA A 64 12.35 2.58 16.82
N GLU A 65 13.44 2.05 16.28
CA GLU A 65 14.74 2.72 16.20
C GLU A 65 14.98 3.34 14.83
N THR A 66 14.71 2.57 13.78
CA THR A 66 14.90 3.02 12.38
C THR A 66 13.74 3.90 11.90
N SER A 67 13.99 4.68 10.85
CA SER A 67 12.95 5.47 10.20
C SER A 67 11.80 4.60 9.67
N GLU A 68 12.12 3.42 9.12
CA GLU A 68 11.12 2.47 8.64
C GLU A 68 10.23 1.95 9.75
N GLU A 69 10.82 1.49 10.86
CA GLU A 69 10.08 0.98 12.01
C GLU A 69 9.18 2.04 12.62
N ARG A 70 9.65 3.27 12.73
CA ARG A 70 8.84 4.40 13.20
C ARG A 70 7.65 4.65 12.28
N LEU A 71 7.87 4.69 10.96
CA LEU A 71 6.80 4.90 10.00
C LEU A 71 5.76 3.78 10.06
N ARG A 72 6.19 2.51 10.09
CA ARG A 72 5.31 1.34 10.21
C ARG A 72 4.53 1.34 11.53
N SER A 73 5.21 1.64 12.63
CA SER A 73 4.61 1.65 13.97
C SER A 73 3.57 2.75 14.14
N HIS A 74 3.85 3.97 13.67
CA HIS A 74 2.87 5.05 13.65
C HIS A 74 1.65 4.69 12.81
N SER A 75 1.86 4.07 11.65
CA SER A 75 0.74 3.61 10.83
C SER A 75 -0.11 2.53 11.52
N HIS A 76 0.56 1.57 12.18
CA HIS A 76 -0.13 0.53 12.95
C HIS A 76 -1.06 1.12 14.01
N VAL A 77 -0.63 2.15 14.72
CA VAL A 77 -1.45 2.84 15.74
C VAL A 77 -2.61 3.60 15.11
N LEU A 78 -2.44 4.19 13.93
CA LEU A 78 -3.48 4.97 13.26
C LEU A 78 -4.62 4.12 12.66
N TRP A 79 -4.36 2.88 12.27
CA TRP A 79 -5.33 2.07 11.52
C TRP A 79 -6.70 1.90 12.18
N PRO A 80 -6.83 1.63 13.49
CA PRO A 80 -8.15 1.47 14.12
C PRO A 80 -9.02 2.72 13.98
N GLU A 81 -8.48 3.89 14.34
CA GLU A 81 -9.19 5.16 14.24
C GLU A 81 -9.47 5.53 12.78
N TRP A 82 -8.48 5.35 11.89
CA TRP A 82 -8.62 5.62 10.46
C TRP A 82 -9.75 4.81 9.81
N SER A 83 -9.81 3.51 10.15
CA SER A 83 -10.86 2.62 9.66
C SER A 83 -12.24 2.96 10.24
N ALA A 84 -12.31 3.29 11.53
CA ALA A 84 -13.56 3.69 12.18
C ALA A 84 -14.09 5.00 11.58
N ALA A 85 -13.25 6.01 11.44
CA ALA A 85 -13.62 7.29 10.85
C ALA A 85 -14.13 7.16 9.41
N LEU A 86 -13.49 6.30 8.60
CA LEU A 86 -13.96 6.00 7.24
C LEU A 86 -15.35 5.33 7.26
N ARG A 87 -15.55 4.33 8.12
CA ARG A 87 -16.84 3.63 8.23
C ARG A 87 -17.93 4.58 8.69
N ASP A 88 -17.68 5.36 9.73
CA ASP A 88 -18.67 6.29 10.29
C ASP A 88 -19.03 7.39 9.29
N LEU A 89 -18.02 7.92 8.56
CA LEU A 89 -18.27 8.92 7.51
C LEU A 89 -18.96 8.35 6.29
N THR A 90 -18.66 7.11 5.86
CA THR A 90 -19.07 6.61 4.54
C THR A 90 -20.15 5.54 4.56
N GLY A 91 -20.35 4.86 5.70
CA GLY A 91 -21.16 3.66 5.83
C GLY A 91 -20.50 2.41 5.25
N VAL A 92 -19.26 2.50 4.75
CA VAL A 92 -18.54 1.37 4.16
C VAL A 92 -17.64 0.72 5.19
N ASP A 93 -17.94 -0.52 5.57
CA ASP A 93 -17.01 -1.36 6.33
C ASP A 93 -15.88 -1.84 5.40
N ASN A 94 -14.69 -1.32 5.62
CA ASN A 94 -13.50 -1.71 4.86
C ASN A 94 -12.92 -3.09 5.26
N GLY A 95 -13.55 -3.77 6.22
CA GLY A 95 -13.13 -5.08 6.71
C GLY A 95 -11.84 -5.05 7.53
N PHE A 96 -11.53 -3.93 8.17
CA PHE A 96 -10.42 -3.86 9.11
C PHE A 96 -10.67 -4.76 10.32
N ARG A 97 -9.70 -5.59 10.62
CA ARG A 97 -9.70 -6.46 11.80
C ARG A 97 -8.28 -6.82 12.21
N ARG A 98 -8.09 -7.14 13.48
CA ARG A 98 -6.86 -7.69 14.05
C ARG A 98 -7.16 -9.10 14.52
N ASP A 99 -7.00 -10.08 13.62
CA ASP A 99 -7.31 -11.49 13.87
C ASP A 99 -6.06 -12.33 14.11
N SER A 100 -4.93 -11.68 14.31
CA SER A 100 -3.60 -12.31 14.34
C SER A 100 -3.13 -12.84 12.97
N ALA A 101 -1.86 -13.23 12.92
CA ALA A 101 -1.30 -14.00 11.82
C ALA A 101 -0.38 -15.08 12.36
N LEU A 102 -0.19 -16.13 11.57
CA LEU A 102 0.89 -17.09 11.77
C LEU A 102 2.00 -16.82 10.75
N GLU A 103 3.22 -16.67 11.22
CA GLU A 103 4.42 -16.72 10.40
C GLU A 103 4.91 -18.16 10.41
N LEU A 104 4.90 -18.83 9.27
CA LEU A 104 5.22 -20.25 9.15
C LEU A 104 6.38 -20.49 8.19
N ARG A 105 7.13 -21.54 8.45
CA ARG A 105 8.06 -22.15 7.49
C ARG A 105 7.73 -23.63 7.27
N PHE A 106 7.92 -24.07 6.05
CA PHE A 106 7.81 -25.48 5.65
C PHE A 106 9.15 -25.92 5.06
N GLY A 107 9.74 -26.95 5.62
CA GLY A 107 11.06 -27.42 5.24
C GLY A 107 12.21 -26.52 5.76
N GLY A 108 13.46 -26.96 5.54
CA GLY A 108 14.65 -26.31 6.10
C GLY A 108 14.94 -26.71 7.54
N PRO A 109 16.04 -26.18 8.14
CA PRO A 109 16.39 -26.45 9.52
C PRO A 109 15.31 -25.96 10.49
N ALA A 110 14.95 -26.80 11.46
CA ALA A 110 14.00 -26.40 12.50
C ALA A 110 14.61 -25.32 13.41
N GLY A 111 13.82 -24.29 13.73
CA GLY A 111 14.22 -23.23 14.66
C GLY A 111 15.08 -22.11 14.04
N GLU A 112 15.35 -22.14 12.73
CA GLU A 112 15.98 -21.01 12.06
C GLU A 112 15.02 -19.83 12.02
N LEU A 113 15.40 -18.73 12.69
CA LEU A 113 14.62 -17.49 12.72
C LEU A 113 14.70 -16.80 11.36
N ASP A 114 13.56 -16.41 10.83
CA ASP A 114 13.45 -15.47 9.72
C ASP A 114 13.98 -14.09 10.12
N ASP A 115 14.58 -13.35 9.20
CA ASP A 115 15.05 -11.99 9.45
C ASP A 115 13.90 -11.06 9.88
N GLU A 116 12.72 -11.28 9.35
CA GLU A 116 11.53 -10.54 9.75
C GLU A 116 11.13 -10.84 11.21
N VAL A 117 11.16 -12.11 11.62
CA VAL A 117 10.90 -12.52 13.02
C VAL A 117 11.96 -11.94 13.95
N ARG A 118 13.23 -11.99 13.57
CA ARG A 118 14.31 -11.36 14.34
C ARG A 118 14.07 -9.87 14.54
N ARG A 119 13.67 -9.19 13.47
CA ARG A 119 13.33 -7.75 13.51
C ARG A 119 12.15 -7.47 14.44
N TRP A 120 11.09 -8.25 14.38
CA TRP A 120 9.94 -8.06 15.29
C TRP A 120 10.34 -8.22 16.75
N LEU A 121 11.10 -9.26 17.07
CA LEU A 121 11.58 -9.48 18.43
C LEU A 121 12.50 -8.35 18.91
N SER A 122 13.43 -7.88 18.09
CA SER A 122 14.34 -6.78 18.45
C SER A 122 13.64 -5.44 18.67
N THR A 123 12.52 -5.22 18.00
CA THR A 123 11.70 -4.01 18.15
C THR A 123 10.55 -4.16 19.15
N GLY A 124 10.54 -5.26 19.92
CA GLY A 124 9.53 -5.50 20.95
C GLY A 124 8.11 -5.65 20.43
N VAL A 125 7.96 -6.09 19.17
CA VAL A 125 6.68 -6.52 18.64
C VAL A 125 6.32 -7.85 19.30
N ASP A 126 5.07 -7.98 19.78
CA ASP A 126 4.57 -9.23 20.33
C ASP A 126 4.57 -10.33 19.24
N CYS A 127 5.56 -11.19 19.30
CA CYS A 127 5.82 -12.30 18.38
C CYS A 127 6.12 -13.54 19.20
N GLN A 128 5.19 -14.48 19.24
CA GLN A 128 5.19 -15.62 20.15
C GLN A 128 5.60 -16.90 19.40
N PRO A 129 6.70 -17.59 19.80
CA PRO A 129 7.05 -18.86 19.19
C PRO A 129 6.00 -19.92 19.49
N LEU A 130 5.72 -20.77 18.52
CA LEU A 130 4.78 -21.87 18.61
C LEU A 130 5.44 -23.18 18.20
N THR A 131 5.02 -24.27 18.81
CA THR A 131 5.24 -25.63 18.30
C THR A 131 4.33 -25.91 17.10
N ASP A 132 4.63 -26.91 16.28
CA ASP A 132 3.76 -27.40 15.22
C ASP A 132 2.36 -27.76 15.75
N THR A 133 2.30 -28.39 16.92
CA THR A 133 1.03 -28.76 17.56
C THR A 133 0.19 -27.54 17.94
N GLU A 134 0.79 -26.51 18.52
CA GLU A 134 0.09 -25.27 18.88
C GLU A 134 -0.37 -24.50 17.63
N ALA A 135 0.48 -24.41 16.58
CA ALA A 135 0.08 -23.81 15.31
C ALA A 135 -1.14 -24.50 14.70
N ARG A 136 -1.20 -25.86 14.78
CA ARG A 136 -2.35 -26.64 14.31
C ARG A 136 -3.59 -26.55 15.21
N GLN A 137 -3.42 -26.32 16.50
CA GLN A 137 -4.56 -26.02 17.37
C GLN A 137 -5.20 -24.68 16.99
N LEU A 138 -4.38 -23.70 16.60
CA LEU A 138 -4.88 -22.39 16.12
C LEU A 138 -5.49 -22.48 14.72
N GLU A 139 -4.90 -23.26 13.82
CA GLU A 139 -5.35 -23.48 12.43
C GLU A 139 -5.34 -24.98 12.09
N PRO A 140 -6.43 -25.71 12.41
CA PRO A 140 -6.45 -27.18 12.34
C PRO A 140 -6.29 -27.76 10.92
N ARG A 141 -6.43 -26.94 9.89
CA ARG A 141 -6.33 -27.37 8.49
C ARG A 141 -4.97 -27.16 7.85
N LEU A 142 -3.97 -26.73 8.64
CA LEU A 142 -2.58 -26.60 8.16
C LEU A 142 -2.02 -27.96 7.70
N GLY A 143 -1.32 -27.94 6.57
CA GLY A 143 -0.61 -29.08 6.01
C GLY A 143 0.57 -29.53 6.89
N PRO A 144 1.10 -30.73 6.66
CA PRO A 144 2.27 -31.25 7.40
C PRO A 144 3.57 -30.54 6.99
N GLY A 145 4.60 -30.68 7.85
CA GLY A 145 5.95 -30.23 7.51
C GLY A 145 6.28 -28.81 7.98
N ILE A 146 5.56 -28.28 8.93
CA ILE A 146 5.89 -27.00 9.57
C ILE A 146 7.19 -27.20 10.37
N THR A 147 8.19 -26.39 10.08
CA THR A 147 9.51 -26.42 10.74
C THR A 147 9.73 -25.24 11.67
N SER A 148 8.99 -24.16 11.49
CA SER A 148 9.00 -22.98 12.34
C SER A 148 7.63 -22.31 12.32
N ALA A 149 7.14 -21.85 13.49
CA ALA A 149 5.87 -21.17 13.64
C ALA A 149 5.95 -20.06 14.70
N TYR A 150 5.37 -18.90 14.38
CA TYR A 150 5.21 -17.77 15.30
C TYR A 150 3.82 -17.18 15.17
N LEU A 151 3.23 -16.80 16.31
CA LEU A 151 1.99 -16.04 16.35
C LEU A 151 2.31 -14.55 16.46
N LEU A 152 1.63 -13.75 15.62
CA LEU A 152 1.64 -12.29 15.65
C LEU A 152 0.23 -11.80 16.06
N PRO A 153 -0.06 -11.65 17.38
CA PRO A 153 -1.40 -11.34 17.87
C PRO A 153 -1.97 -10.03 17.34
N GLN A 154 -1.11 -9.02 17.11
CA GLN A 154 -1.49 -7.69 16.68
C GLN A 154 -1.53 -7.52 15.16
N HIS A 155 -1.29 -8.59 14.39
CA HIS A 155 -1.37 -8.51 12.92
C HIS A 155 -2.82 -8.29 12.49
N GLY A 156 -3.00 -7.31 11.61
CA GLY A 156 -4.30 -6.97 11.07
C GLY A 156 -4.43 -7.21 9.57
N GLN A 157 -5.63 -7.00 9.08
CA GLN A 157 -5.93 -6.97 7.67
C GLN A 157 -7.05 -5.98 7.35
N VAL A 158 -7.12 -5.59 6.09
CA VAL A 158 -8.19 -4.78 5.53
C VAL A 158 -8.52 -5.29 4.13
N ARG A 159 -9.72 -5.03 3.64
CA ARG A 159 -10.14 -5.43 2.29
C ARG A 159 -9.93 -4.27 1.32
N ASN A 160 -8.87 -4.33 0.52
CA ASN A 160 -8.43 -3.25 -0.36
C ASN A 160 -9.56 -2.61 -1.20
N PRO A 161 -10.40 -3.36 -1.95
CA PRO A 161 -11.45 -2.75 -2.76
C PRO A 161 -12.47 -1.97 -1.93
N ARG A 162 -12.79 -2.46 -0.71
CA ARG A 162 -13.71 -1.76 0.20
C ARG A 162 -13.08 -0.52 0.81
N HIS A 163 -11.79 -0.61 1.18
CA HIS A 163 -11.05 0.52 1.72
C HIS A 163 -10.93 1.66 0.69
N LEU A 164 -10.57 1.33 -0.55
CA LEU A 164 -10.52 2.29 -1.65
C LEU A 164 -11.88 2.92 -1.94
N LYS A 165 -12.95 2.14 -1.91
CA LYS A 165 -14.31 2.67 -2.04
C LYS A 165 -14.66 3.65 -0.91
N ALA A 166 -14.31 3.30 0.34
CA ALA A 166 -14.52 4.19 1.49
C ALA A 166 -13.75 5.50 1.31
N LEU A 167 -12.47 5.44 0.93
CA LEU A 167 -11.66 6.64 0.66
C LEU A 167 -12.25 7.51 -0.44
N GLN A 168 -12.70 6.94 -1.56
CA GLN A 168 -13.33 7.72 -2.64
C GLN A 168 -14.59 8.44 -2.17
N ILE A 169 -15.46 7.75 -1.42
CA ILE A 169 -16.67 8.37 -0.85
C ILE A 169 -16.29 9.47 0.16
N ALA A 170 -15.30 9.21 1.02
CA ALA A 170 -14.84 10.18 2.01
C ALA A 170 -14.25 11.43 1.35
N CYS A 171 -13.44 11.27 0.31
CA CYS A 171 -12.93 12.38 -0.51
C CYS A 171 -14.09 13.20 -1.14
N GLY A 172 -15.05 12.53 -1.76
CA GLY A 172 -16.20 13.21 -2.37
C GLY A 172 -17.03 13.99 -1.33
N ARG A 173 -17.26 13.41 -0.14
CA ARG A 173 -17.95 14.11 0.97
C ARG A 173 -17.15 15.28 1.54
N GLY A 174 -15.81 15.18 1.48
CA GLY A 174 -14.89 16.26 1.85
C GLY A 174 -14.71 17.33 0.76
N GLY A 175 -15.47 17.28 -0.35
CA GLY A 175 -15.38 18.27 -1.43
C GLY A 175 -14.15 18.12 -2.34
N VAL A 176 -13.44 16.98 -2.28
CA VAL A 176 -12.31 16.71 -3.17
C VAL A 176 -12.77 16.47 -4.60
N ALA A 177 -12.21 17.18 -5.56
CA ALA A 177 -12.45 16.94 -6.98
C ALA A 177 -11.72 15.66 -7.42
N LEU A 178 -12.49 14.60 -7.72
CA LEU A 178 -11.96 13.32 -8.19
C LEU A 178 -12.05 13.25 -9.71
N LEU A 179 -10.92 13.21 -10.40
CA LEU A 179 -10.79 13.29 -11.85
C LEU A 179 -10.16 12.01 -12.43
N PRO A 180 -10.91 10.90 -12.50
CA PRO A 180 -10.44 9.68 -13.19
C PRO A 180 -10.35 9.92 -14.69
N GLY A 181 -9.49 9.16 -15.38
CA GLY A 181 -9.29 9.29 -16.83
C GLY A 181 -8.60 10.60 -17.25
N THR A 182 -7.89 11.25 -16.30
CA THR A 182 -7.18 12.50 -16.54
C THR A 182 -5.67 12.29 -16.34
N PRO A 183 -4.97 11.72 -17.35
CA PRO A 183 -3.53 11.50 -17.26
C PRO A 183 -2.78 12.84 -17.24
N VAL A 184 -1.86 12.97 -16.28
CA VAL A 184 -0.87 14.03 -16.29
C VAL A 184 0.33 13.56 -17.12
N TRP A 185 0.66 14.29 -18.17
CA TRP A 185 1.80 13.96 -19.03
C TRP A 185 3.00 14.85 -18.80
N GLU A 186 2.82 16.05 -18.23
CA GLU A 186 3.91 16.97 -17.93
C GLU A 186 3.64 17.77 -16.65
N ILE A 187 4.68 17.99 -15.87
CA ILE A 187 4.71 18.91 -14.72
C ILE A 187 5.57 20.10 -15.12
N VAL A 188 4.96 21.26 -15.27
CA VAL A 188 5.67 22.48 -15.73
C VAL A 188 6.21 23.24 -14.53
N ARG A 189 7.54 23.46 -14.53
CA ARG A 189 8.27 24.17 -13.48
C ARG A 189 8.94 25.43 -14.02
N GLN A 190 8.81 26.53 -13.28
CA GLN A 190 9.52 27.79 -13.53
C GLN A 190 10.13 28.27 -12.21
N ASP A 191 11.37 28.71 -12.23
CA ASP A 191 12.09 29.28 -11.08
C ASP A 191 11.96 28.46 -9.79
N GLY A 192 12.13 27.14 -9.90
CA GLY A 192 12.04 26.23 -8.75
C GLY A 192 10.60 25.92 -8.28
N ARG A 193 9.58 26.43 -8.96
CA ARG A 193 8.18 26.24 -8.56
C ARG A 193 7.37 25.58 -9.67
N VAL A 194 6.57 24.58 -9.34
CA VAL A 194 5.57 24.03 -10.26
C VAL A 194 4.44 25.04 -10.42
N THR A 195 4.17 25.41 -11.66
CA THR A 195 3.13 26.38 -12.03
C THR A 195 1.82 25.71 -12.41
N HIS A 196 1.88 24.58 -13.13
CA HIS A 196 0.73 23.79 -13.54
C HIS A 196 1.15 22.38 -13.99
N VAL A 197 0.18 21.53 -14.21
CA VAL A 197 0.34 20.27 -14.92
C VAL A 197 -0.45 20.27 -16.22
N GLU A 198 0.07 19.60 -17.25
CA GLU A 198 -0.57 19.46 -18.55
C GLU A 198 -1.32 18.12 -18.63
N THR A 199 -2.55 18.17 -19.10
CA THR A 199 -3.42 17.01 -19.31
C THR A 199 -4.19 17.15 -20.63
N PRO A 200 -4.82 16.07 -21.14
CA PRO A 200 -5.73 16.18 -22.30
C PRO A 200 -6.92 17.12 -22.07
N ALA A 201 -7.32 17.29 -20.81
CA ALA A 201 -8.44 18.18 -20.45
C ALA A 201 -8.02 19.65 -20.25
N GLY A 202 -6.72 19.97 -20.45
CA GLY A 202 -6.16 21.30 -20.24
C GLY A 202 -5.22 21.35 -19.03
N ARG A 203 -4.96 22.56 -18.56
CA ARG A 203 -4.03 22.86 -17.47
C ARG A 203 -4.71 22.86 -16.12
N PHE A 204 -4.03 22.29 -15.13
CA PHE A 204 -4.45 22.36 -13.73
C PHE A 204 -3.36 23.02 -12.90
N SER A 205 -3.76 24.02 -12.12
CA SER A 205 -2.87 24.77 -11.23
C SER A 205 -3.28 24.63 -9.77
N ALA A 206 -2.28 24.60 -8.87
CA ALA A 206 -2.49 24.52 -7.43
C ALA A 206 -1.38 25.21 -6.65
N GLY A 207 -1.62 25.46 -5.37
CA GLY A 207 -0.61 25.97 -4.46
C GLY A 207 0.49 24.96 -4.18
N GLN A 208 0.12 23.69 -3.98
CA GLN A 208 1.01 22.56 -3.72
C GLN A 208 0.66 21.39 -4.66
N TYR A 209 1.65 20.55 -4.94
CA TYR A 209 1.49 19.36 -5.78
C TYR A 209 2.02 18.15 -5.05
N VAL A 210 1.32 17.00 -5.19
CA VAL A 210 1.74 15.72 -4.63
C VAL A 210 1.80 14.68 -5.75
N VAL A 211 2.95 14.05 -5.95
CA VAL A 211 3.09 12.92 -6.87
C VAL A 211 2.98 11.62 -6.08
N ALA A 212 1.85 10.92 -6.27
CA ALA A 212 1.50 9.63 -5.68
C ALA A 212 1.18 8.59 -6.76
N SER A 213 1.83 8.69 -7.93
CA SER A 213 1.54 7.93 -9.15
C SER A 213 2.19 6.52 -9.18
N GLY A 214 2.60 6.00 -8.02
CA GLY A 214 3.06 4.61 -7.86
C GLY A 214 4.20 4.27 -8.83
N ALA A 215 4.08 3.19 -9.58
CA ALA A 215 5.10 2.71 -10.51
C ALA A 215 5.40 3.66 -11.68
N TRP A 216 4.53 4.64 -11.93
CA TRP A 216 4.71 5.65 -12.99
C TRP A 216 5.44 6.92 -12.52
N SER A 217 5.74 7.03 -11.22
CA SER A 217 6.29 8.27 -10.62
C SER A 217 7.61 8.69 -11.23
N GLU A 218 8.53 7.77 -11.47
CA GLU A 218 9.81 8.09 -12.08
C GLU A 218 9.64 8.69 -13.48
N ARG A 219 8.79 8.09 -14.33
CA ARG A 219 8.56 8.60 -15.70
C ARG A 219 8.02 10.01 -15.70
N LEU A 220 7.13 10.33 -14.75
CA LEU A 220 6.53 11.64 -14.64
C LEU A 220 7.52 12.69 -14.10
N LEU A 221 8.39 12.29 -13.18
CA LEU A 221 9.34 13.19 -12.51
C LEU A 221 10.68 13.33 -13.25
N ALA A 222 11.04 12.40 -14.13
CA ALA A 222 12.32 12.39 -14.84
C ALA A 222 12.64 13.71 -15.56
N PRO A 223 11.69 14.40 -16.24
CA PRO A 223 11.96 15.66 -16.90
C PRO A 223 12.35 16.81 -15.95
N LEU A 224 12.00 16.71 -14.67
CA LEU A 224 12.33 17.72 -13.66
C LEU A 224 13.77 17.60 -13.13
N GLY A 225 14.46 16.49 -13.42
CA GLY A 225 15.70 16.11 -12.77
C GLY A 225 15.48 15.58 -11.35
N ASN A 226 16.46 14.90 -10.79
CA ASN A 226 16.42 14.32 -9.43
C ASN A 226 15.19 13.43 -9.16
N ALA A 227 14.67 12.76 -10.19
CA ALA A 227 13.57 11.82 -10.04
C ALA A 227 14.00 10.64 -9.15
N PRO A 228 13.17 10.25 -8.17
CA PRO A 228 13.44 9.06 -7.37
C PRO A 228 13.35 7.81 -8.26
N TRP A 229 14.25 6.85 -8.02
CA TRP A 229 14.25 5.59 -8.74
C TRP A 229 13.04 4.73 -8.31
N VAL A 230 12.09 4.52 -9.20
CA VAL A 230 10.91 3.69 -8.96
C VAL A 230 10.65 2.78 -10.15
N ARG A 231 10.65 1.48 -9.91
CA ARG A 231 10.40 0.47 -10.95
C ARG A 231 9.15 -0.36 -10.63
N PRO A 232 8.38 -0.74 -11.65
CA PRO A 232 7.27 -1.68 -11.48
C PRO A 232 7.80 -3.06 -11.15
N LEU A 233 7.23 -3.70 -10.13
CA LEU A 233 7.48 -5.09 -9.78
C LEU A 233 6.15 -5.85 -9.79
N ARG A 234 5.98 -6.77 -10.74
CA ARG A 234 4.74 -7.54 -10.89
C ARG A 234 4.55 -8.49 -9.72
N GLY A 235 3.32 -8.56 -9.22
CA GLY A 235 2.87 -9.59 -8.29
C GLY A 235 1.56 -10.17 -8.73
N GLN A 236 1.54 -11.46 -9.00
CA GLN A 236 0.35 -12.22 -9.36
C GLN A 236 -0.35 -12.73 -8.11
N MET A 237 -1.66 -12.84 -8.17
CA MET A 237 -2.55 -13.19 -7.08
C MET A 237 -3.59 -14.19 -7.54
N VAL A 238 -4.04 -15.05 -6.63
CA VAL A 238 -5.12 -16.02 -6.83
C VAL A 238 -6.17 -15.81 -5.74
N LEU A 239 -7.44 -15.84 -6.12
CA LEU A 239 -8.58 -15.87 -5.20
C LEU A 239 -9.27 -17.22 -5.28
N LEU A 240 -9.29 -17.92 -4.15
CA LEU A 240 -9.99 -19.18 -3.96
C LEU A 240 -11.24 -18.97 -3.12
N SER A 241 -12.28 -19.76 -3.34
CA SER A 241 -13.46 -19.80 -2.46
C SER A 241 -13.79 -21.22 -2.04
N GLN A 242 -14.09 -21.37 -0.74
CA GLN A 242 -14.51 -22.61 -0.12
C GLN A 242 -15.35 -22.32 1.12
N LEU A 243 -16.52 -22.93 1.21
CA LEU A 243 -17.37 -22.83 2.39
C LEU A 243 -17.48 -24.21 3.07
N PRO A 244 -17.28 -24.28 4.39
CA PRO A 244 -16.78 -23.21 5.26
C PRO A 244 -15.34 -22.82 4.95
N CYS A 245 -14.94 -21.56 5.27
CA CYS A 245 -13.58 -21.10 5.05
C CYS A 245 -12.57 -22.01 5.77
N SER A 246 -11.48 -22.34 5.06
CA SER A 246 -10.48 -23.27 5.58
C SER A 246 -9.50 -22.63 6.56
N LEU A 247 -9.48 -21.29 6.65
CA LEU A 247 -8.56 -20.52 7.48
C LEU A 247 -9.29 -19.45 8.28
N GLY A 248 -8.84 -19.22 9.52
CA GLY A 248 -9.27 -18.13 10.38
C GLY A 248 -8.30 -16.95 10.39
N ARG A 249 -7.01 -17.21 10.20
CA ARG A 249 -5.90 -16.24 10.34
C ARG A 249 -5.13 -16.07 9.06
N VAL A 250 -4.46 -14.93 8.96
CA VAL A 250 -3.44 -14.71 7.90
C VAL A 250 -2.30 -15.68 8.14
N ILE A 251 -1.86 -16.35 7.07
CA ILE A 251 -0.66 -17.20 7.08
C ILE A 251 0.41 -16.51 6.24
N ASN A 252 1.51 -16.15 6.85
CA ASN A 252 2.69 -15.62 6.21
C ASN A 252 3.73 -16.73 6.00
N LEU A 253 4.44 -16.67 4.89
CA LEU A 253 5.48 -17.61 4.45
C LEU A 253 6.61 -16.80 3.80
N GLY A 254 7.21 -15.90 4.55
CA GLY A 254 8.16 -14.92 4.04
C GLY A 254 7.49 -13.97 3.04
N HIS A 255 7.80 -14.14 1.76
CA HIS A 255 7.25 -13.27 0.70
C HIS A 255 5.88 -13.69 0.19
N ARG A 256 5.40 -14.87 0.57
CA ARG A 256 4.12 -15.45 0.17
C ARG A 256 3.15 -15.49 1.35
N TYR A 257 1.87 -15.60 1.07
CA TYR A 257 0.85 -15.54 2.11
C TYR A 257 -0.50 -16.13 1.65
N LEU A 258 -1.30 -16.54 2.63
CA LEU A 258 -2.72 -16.83 2.48
C LEU A 258 -3.50 -15.88 3.40
N VAL A 259 -4.48 -15.16 2.83
CA VAL A 259 -5.29 -14.19 3.60
C VAL A 259 -6.76 -14.58 3.53
N PRO A 260 -7.31 -15.13 4.61
CA PRO A 260 -8.73 -15.49 4.68
C PRO A 260 -9.60 -14.23 4.72
N ARG A 261 -10.75 -14.32 4.04
CA ARG A 261 -11.80 -13.31 4.10
C ARG A 261 -13.01 -13.93 4.80
N GLY A 262 -13.71 -13.16 5.60
CA GLY A 262 -14.84 -13.68 6.39
C GLY A 262 -16.03 -14.22 5.58
N ASP A 263 -15.96 -14.10 4.24
CA ASP A 263 -16.97 -14.56 3.30
C ASP A 263 -16.62 -15.89 2.60
N GLY A 264 -15.70 -16.67 3.14
CA GLY A 264 -15.30 -17.97 2.58
C GLY A 264 -14.19 -17.88 1.52
N ARG A 265 -13.70 -16.70 1.23
CA ARG A 265 -12.61 -16.50 0.27
C ARG A 265 -11.26 -16.57 0.94
N VAL A 266 -10.28 -17.11 0.22
CA VAL A 266 -8.87 -17.11 0.60
C VAL A 266 -8.08 -16.50 -0.55
N LEU A 267 -7.37 -15.40 -0.24
CA LEU A 267 -6.45 -14.76 -1.17
C LEU A 267 -5.08 -15.40 -1.02
N VAL A 268 -4.50 -15.85 -2.13
CA VAL A 268 -3.16 -16.46 -2.18
C VAL A 268 -2.24 -15.54 -2.97
N GLY A 269 -1.12 -15.19 -2.39
CA GLY A 269 -0.14 -14.32 -3.01
C GLY A 269 1.26 -14.51 -2.44
N SER A 270 2.23 -13.90 -3.05
CA SER A 270 2.22 -13.34 -4.40
C SER A 270 3.52 -13.68 -5.10
N THR A 271 3.52 -13.67 -6.41
CA THR A 271 4.78 -13.70 -7.15
C THR A 271 5.52 -12.37 -7.02
N GLU A 272 6.79 -12.35 -7.42
CA GLU A 272 7.62 -11.16 -7.47
C GLU A 272 8.50 -11.23 -8.73
N GLU A 273 8.19 -10.38 -9.72
CA GLU A 273 8.74 -10.52 -11.06
C GLU A 273 9.11 -9.15 -11.63
N ASP A 274 10.35 -8.99 -12.05
CA ASP A 274 10.84 -7.78 -12.73
C ASP A 274 10.62 -7.92 -14.24
N VAL A 275 9.44 -7.54 -14.69
CA VAL A 275 8.96 -7.65 -16.10
C VAL A 275 8.45 -6.32 -16.63
N GLY A 276 8.91 -5.22 -16.06
CA GLY A 276 8.44 -3.88 -16.43
C GLY A 276 6.94 -3.70 -16.19
N PHE A 277 6.25 -3.05 -17.10
CA PHE A 277 4.82 -2.75 -16.98
C PHE A 277 3.88 -3.88 -17.45
N ASP A 278 4.39 -5.11 -17.64
CA ASP A 278 3.54 -6.26 -17.98
C ASP A 278 2.69 -6.70 -16.78
N ARG A 279 1.35 -6.68 -16.93
CA ARG A 279 0.36 -7.06 -15.91
C ARG A 279 -0.34 -8.38 -16.19
N ARG A 280 0.12 -9.13 -17.17
CA ARG A 280 -0.51 -10.42 -17.52
C ARG A 280 -0.20 -11.45 -16.44
N ASN A 281 -1.17 -12.30 -16.14
CA ASN A 281 -0.93 -13.52 -15.39
C ASN A 281 -0.27 -14.58 -16.29
N THR A 282 0.66 -15.34 -15.71
CA THR A 282 1.30 -16.46 -16.39
C THR A 282 0.80 -17.79 -15.81
N ALA A 283 0.81 -18.84 -16.61
CA ALA A 283 0.42 -20.17 -16.16
C ALA A 283 1.30 -20.63 -14.97
N ASP A 284 2.61 -20.45 -15.06
CA ASP A 284 3.55 -20.83 -14.00
C ASP A 284 3.34 -20.05 -12.71
N GLY A 285 3.11 -18.72 -12.81
CA GLY A 285 2.83 -17.88 -11.62
C GLY A 285 1.56 -18.33 -10.91
N VAL A 286 0.49 -18.60 -11.64
CA VAL A 286 -0.77 -19.08 -11.07
C VAL A 286 -0.61 -20.49 -10.51
N LEU A 287 0.04 -21.41 -11.23
CA LEU A 287 0.30 -22.78 -10.77
C LEU A 287 1.08 -22.77 -9.45
N GLY A 288 2.18 -22.01 -9.36
CA GLY A 288 2.99 -21.94 -8.14
C GLY A 288 2.22 -21.39 -6.91
N LEU A 289 1.24 -20.49 -7.12
CA LEU A 289 0.36 -20.02 -6.04
C LEU A 289 -0.68 -21.07 -5.62
N LEU A 290 -1.21 -21.84 -6.56
CA LEU A 290 -2.12 -22.96 -6.26
C LEU A 290 -1.41 -24.11 -5.54
N GLU A 291 -0.17 -24.42 -5.92
CA GLU A 291 0.68 -25.39 -5.23
C GLU A 291 0.98 -24.96 -3.79
N LEU A 292 1.33 -23.67 -3.59
CA LEU A 292 1.50 -23.10 -2.27
C LEU A 292 0.24 -23.25 -1.42
N ALA A 293 -0.93 -22.89 -1.97
CA ALA A 293 -2.19 -23.02 -1.25
C ALA A 293 -2.45 -24.46 -0.80
N ARG A 294 -2.23 -25.44 -1.69
CA ARG A 294 -2.39 -26.87 -1.41
C ARG A 294 -1.36 -27.39 -0.40
N GLN A 295 -0.13 -26.91 -0.44
CA GLN A 295 0.90 -27.29 0.52
C GLN A 295 0.55 -26.80 1.92
N VAL A 296 0.17 -25.51 2.04
CA VAL A 296 -0.11 -24.87 3.34
C VAL A 296 -1.43 -25.33 3.93
N VAL A 297 -2.46 -25.47 3.10
CA VAL A 297 -3.82 -25.91 3.49
C VAL A 297 -4.31 -26.93 2.46
N PRO A 298 -4.07 -28.24 2.65
CA PRO A 298 -4.44 -29.28 1.68
C PRO A 298 -5.90 -29.26 1.25
N ALA A 299 -6.79 -28.83 2.16
CA ALA A 299 -8.22 -28.72 1.88
C ALA A 299 -8.55 -27.71 0.75
N LEU A 300 -7.67 -26.76 0.47
CA LEU A 300 -7.86 -25.80 -0.63
C LEU A 300 -7.69 -26.42 -2.02
N SER A 301 -7.24 -27.66 -2.12
CA SER A 301 -7.24 -28.39 -3.40
C SER A 301 -8.63 -28.55 -4.02
N GLY A 302 -9.67 -28.58 -3.20
CA GLY A 302 -11.08 -28.64 -3.63
C GLY A 302 -11.77 -27.26 -3.74
N ALA A 303 -11.04 -26.17 -3.52
CA ALA A 303 -11.61 -24.82 -3.59
C ALA A 303 -11.84 -24.39 -5.04
N THR A 304 -12.85 -23.54 -5.26
CA THR A 304 -13.10 -22.94 -6.56
C THR A 304 -12.11 -21.81 -6.82
N LEU A 305 -11.45 -21.82 -7.96
CA LEU A 305 -10.67 -20.70 -8.46
C LEU A 305 -11.63 -19.62 -8.97
N GLU A 306 -11.82 -18.53 -8.19
CA GLU A 306 -12.73 -17.46 -8.58
C GLU A 306 -12.07 -16.46 -9.54
N ARG A 307 -10.81 -16.09 -9.27
CA ARG A 307 -10.13 -15.03 -10.01
C ARG A 307 -8.61 -15.08 -9.86
N THR A 308 -7.93 -14.62 -10.92
CA THR A 308 -6.50 -14.29 -10.88
C THR A 308 -6.29 -12.85 -11.38
N TRP A 309 -5.28 -12.17 -10.86
CA TRP A 309 -4.88 -10.84 -11.33
C TRP A 309 -3.42 -10.58 -10.99
N ALA A 310 -2.88 -9.50 -11.54
CA ALA A 310 -1.56 -9.00 -11.18
C ALA A 310 -1.62 -7.49 -10.91
N GLY A 311 -0.70 -7.01 -10.06
CA GLY A 311 -0.48 -5.60 -9.79
C GLY A 311 0.99 -5.26 -9.91
N LEU A 312 1.28 -3.97 -10.16
CA LEU A 312 2.64 -3.44 -10.28
C LEU A 312 3.02 -2.68 -9.01
N ARG A 313 3.80 -3.30 -8.15
CA ARG A 313 4.32 -2.65 -6.95
C ARG A 313 5.32 -1.56 -7.36
N PRO A 314 5.23 -0.35 -6.79
CA PRO A 314 6.23 0.69 -7.00
C PRO A 314 7.48 0.38 -6.15
N ARG A 315 8.44 -0.36 -6.68
CA ARG A 315 9.68 -0.69 -5.97
C ARG A 315 10.61 0.51 -6.00
N SER A 316 11.02 0.99 -4.83
CA SER A 316 12.12 1.93 -4.63
C SER A 316 13.46 1.18 -4.57
N ILE A 317 14.57 1.92 -4.58
CA ILE A 317 15.92 1.34 -4.62
C ILE A 317 16.25 0.47 -3.39
N ASP A 318 15.70 0.85 -2.24
CA ASP A 318 15.94 0.22 -0.93
C ASP A 318 14.67 -0.40 -0.30
N GLY A 319 13.56 -0.38 -1.01
CA GLY A 319 12.25 -0.86 -0.52
C GLY A 319 11.49 0.13 0.37
N LEU A 320 12.11 1.27 0.77
CA LEU A 320 11.47 2.32 1.57
C LEU A 320 10.75 3.34 0.68
N PRO A 321 9.66 3.95 1.13
CA PRO A 321 8.98 4.97 0.35
C PRO A 321 9.83 6.24 0.19
N TYR A 322 9.60 6.95 -0.90
CA TYR A 322 10.06 8.32 -1.06
C TYR A 322 8.98 9.26 -0.53
N LEU A 323 9.32 10.01 0.52
CA LEU A 323 8.42 10.97 1.18
C LEU A 323 9.15 12.28 1.43
N GLY A 324 8.64 13.37 0.86
CA GLY A 324 9.22 14.69 1.08
C GLY A 324 9.17 15.57 -0.16
N ARG A 325 9.69 16.80 -0.03
CA ARG A 325 9.78 17.73 -1.15
C ARG A 325 10.82 17.27 -2.16
N LEU A 326 10.48 17.38 -3.45
CA LEU A 326 11.43 17.08 -4.51
C LEU A 326 12.50 18.18 -4.52
N PRO A 327 13.80 17.86 -4.45
CA PRO A 327 14.88 18.84 -4.51
C PRO A 327 14.80 19.74 -5.75
N GLY A 328 15.02 21.03 -5.55
CA GLY A 328 14.88 22.02 -6.62
C GLY A 328 13.43 22.42 -6.92
N THR A 329 12.49 22.08 -5.99
CA THR A 329 11.10 22.54 -6.06
C THR A 329 10.61 22.98 -4.69
N ASP A 330 9.85 24.09 -4.66
CA ASP A 330 9.30 24.63 -3.40
C ASP A 330 7.93 24.06 -3.04
N ASN A 331 7.17 23.58 -4.04
CA ASN A 331 5.78 23.21 -3.88
C ASN A 331 5.42 21.82 -4.45
N LEU A 332 6.41 20.95 -4.68
CA LEU A 332 6.20 19.59 -5.13
C LEU A 332 6.66 18.58 -4.09
N ILE A 333 5.71 17.75 -3.62
CA ILE A 333 5.96 16.67 -2.68
C ILE A 333 5.86 15.34 -3.42
N VAL A 334 6.76 14.43 -3.10
CA VAL A 334 6.75 13.06 -3.60
C VAL A 334 6.26 12.14 -2.48
N ALA A 335 5.31 11.26 -2.79
CA ALA A 335 4.78 10.22 -1.90
C ALA A 335 4.60 8.92 -2.70
N THR A 336 5.70 8.22 -2.96
CA THR A 336 5.73 7.05 -3.86
C THR A 336 6.77 6.01 -3.42
N GLY A 337 6.92 4.93 -4.18
CA GLY A 337 7.94 3.91 -3.89
C GLY A 337 7.63 3.02 -2.69
N HIS A 338 6.39 2.96 -2.23
CA HIS A 338 5.98 2.21 -1.03
C HIS A 338 6.08 0.68 -1.17
N HIS A 339 6.46 0.16 -2.33
CA HIS A 339 6.68 -1.24 -2.63
C HIS A 339 5.51 -2.13 -2.13
N ARG A 340 5.74 -2.97 -1.12
CA ARG A 340 4.74 -3.89 -0.55
C ARG A 340 3.86 -3.24 0.52
N ALA A 341 4.33 -2.13 1.10
CA ALA A 341 3.76 -1.53 2.31
C ALA A 341 2.78 -0.37 2.03
N GLY A 342 2.46 -0.07 0.76
CA GLY A 342 1.67 1.11 0.41
C GLY A 342 0.32 1.20 1.12
N LEU A 343 -0.41 0.10 1.22
CA LEU A 343 -1.67 0.08 1.97
C LEU A 343 -1.41 0.26 3.47
N GLN A 344 -0.50 -0.54 4.04
CA GLN A 344 -0.14 -0.45 5.45
C GLN A 344 0.23 0.98 5.86
N LEU A 345 1.05 1.65 5.04
CA LEU A 345 1.60 2.98 5.33
C LEU A 345 0.69 4.15 4.91
N SER A 346 -0.46 3.88 4.27
CA SER A 346 -1.29 4.97 3.73
C SER A 346 -1.79 5.97 4.78
N PRO A 347 -2.20 5.60 6.01
CA PRO A 347 -2.60 6.57 7.01
C PRO A 347 -1.47 7.51 7.43
N ILE A 348 -0.31 6.96 7.79
CA ILE A 348 0.81 7.78 8.22
C ILE A 348 1.40 8.64 7.10
N THR A 349 1.43 8.11 5.87
CA THR A 349 1.87 8.88 4.70
C THR A 349 0.95 10.09 4.49
N ALA A 350 -0.36 9.91 4.61
CA ALA A 350 -1.32 10.99 4.47
C ALA A 350 -1.10 12.07 5.53
N VAL A 351 -0.93 11.67 6.78
CA VAL A 351 -0.67 12.59 7.89
C VAL A 351 0.62 13.37 7.68
N VAL A 352 1.71 12.69 7.34
CA VAL A 352 3.03 13.32 7.12
C VAL A 352 3.00 14.29 5.94
N VAL A 353 2.38 13.91 4.82
CA VAL A 353 2.21 14.81 3.66
C VAL A 353 1.33 16.00 4.04
N GLY A 354 0.27 15.78 4.82
CA GLY A 354 -0.57 16.86 5.35
C GLY A 354 0.19 17.83 6.26
N GLU A 355 1.07 17.33 7.11
CA GLU A 355 1.94 18.15 7.95
C GLU A 355 2.90 19.01 7.10
N LEU A 356 3.55 18.41 6.08
CA LEU A 356 4.43 19.12 5.15
C LEU A 356 3.72 20.25 4.40
N ILE A 357 2.51 20.00 3.88
CA ILE A 357 1.72 21.00 3.14
C ILE A 357 1.31 22.15 4.02
N ARG A 358 0.97 21.90 5.28
CA ARG A 358 0.60 22.92 6.27
C ARG A 358 1.80 23.63 6.90
N GLY A 359 3.04 23.30 6.49
CA GLY A 359 4.24 23.91 7.03
C GLY A 359 4.59 23.44 8.45
N MET A 360 4.06 22.32 8.89
CA MET A 360 4.34 21.72 10.20
C MET A 360 5.59 20.82 10.12
N THR A 361 6.24 20.62 11.27
CA THR A 361 7.29 19.60 11.39
C THR A 361 6.63 18.22 11.35
N PRO A 362 7.03 17.33 10.43
CA PRO A 362 6.51 15.98 10.37
C PRO A 362 6.78 15.20 11.67
N ARG A 363 5.78 14.48 12.17
CA ARG A 363 5.89 13.64 13.38
C ARG A 363 6.85 12.46 13.23
N VAL A 364 7.22 12.13 12.00
CA VAL A 364 8.24 11.13 11.67
C VAL A 364 9.41 11.82 11.00
N ASN A 365 10.63 11.50 11.41
CA ASN A 365 11.83 11.99 10.74
C ASN A 365 11.90 11.43 9.31
N LEU A 366 11.91 12.31 8.33
CA LEU A 366 11.89 11.96 6.90
C LEU A 366 13.29 11.80 6.28
N HIS A 367 14.37 11.92 7.03
CA HIS A 367 15.73 11.87 6.48
C HIS A 367 15.96 10.60 5.65
N GLY A 368 15.55 9.43 6.14
CA GLY A 368 15.65 8.15 5.44
C GLY A 368 14.65 7.96 4.27
N PHE A 369 13.74 8.93 4.04
CA PHE A 369 12.71 8.83 3.00
C PHE A 369 12.84 9.90 1.91
N ARG A 370 13.89 10.68 1.93
CA ARG A 370 14.10 11.79 0.99
C ARG A 370 14.03 11.32 -0.46
N PRO A 371 13.40 12.11 -1.37
CA PRO A 371 13.31 11.76 -2.80
C PRO A 371 14.65 11.65 -3.51
N ASP A 372 15.68 12.35 -3.04
CA ASP A 372 17.02 12.39 -3.59
C ASP A 372 18.02 11.44 -2.93
N ARG A 373 17.55 10.58 -2.01
CA ARG A 373 18.45 9.60 -1.42
C ARG A 373 18.93 8.61 -2.47
N VAL A 374 20.23 8.33 -2.44
CA VAL A 374 20.84 7.23 -3.18
C VAL A 374 20.72 5.96 -2.33
N GLY A 375 20.52 4.80 -2.95
CA GLY A 375 20.50 3.53 -2.21
C GLY A 375 21.81 3.38 -1.45
N THR A 376 21.72 2.95 -0.21
CA THR A 376 22.90 2.42 0.48
C THR A 376 23.17 1.06 -0.13
N ASP A 377 24.33 0.90 -0.76
CA ASP A 377 24.85 -0.38 -1.25
C ASP A 377 25.02 -1.38 -0.08
#